data_e4a6c308e1de656def3a803e68613676
#
_entry.id   e4a6c308e1de656def3a803e68613676
#
_cell.length_a   1.000
_cell.length_b   1.000
_cell.length_c   1.000
_cell.angle_alpha   90.00
_cell.angle_beta   90.00
_cell.angle_gamma   90.00
#
_symmetry.space_group_name_H-M   'P 1'
#
loop_
_entity.id
_entity.type
_entity.pdbx_description
1 polymer ?
#
loop_
_entity_poly.entity_id
_entity_poly.type
_entity_poly.pdbx_seq_one_letter_code
_entity_poly.pdbx_strand_id
1 'polypeptide(L)'
;MRVTSLRTTSLATLLAVALVAPAFGQSGVDRVDSNTERSPLHTVIPDYPELARRDRVEGNVQVCFNISRSGYPRRIAVRHSTSRLFEKIAKKAVRQSTWKPLPDGEQESGIKACRTFRFSLVPVTRDEPD
;
A
#
# COMPACT_ATOMS: atom_id res chain seq x y z
N MET A 1 -9.01 74.84 -2.87
CA MET A 1 -9.96 73.75 -2.55
C MET A 1 -9.25 72.42 -2.73
N ARG A 2 -8.95 71.73 -1.66
CA ARG A 2 -8.28 70.39 -1.72
C ARG A 2 -9.33 69.34 -1.51
N VAL A 3 -9.52 68.49 -2.51
CA VAL A 3 -10.37 67.33 -2.42
C VAL A 3 -9.54 66.17 -1.91
N THR A 4 -9.76 65.79 -0.67
CA THR A 4 -9.14 64.57 -0.09
C THR A 4 -9.99 63.38 -0.47
N SER A 5 -9.45 62.59 -1.37
CA SER A 5 -10.05 61.29 -1.75
C SER A 5 -9.71 60.27 -0.68
N LEU A 6 -10.72 59.87 0.09
CA LEU A 6 -10.64 58.72 0.98
C LEU A 6 -10.71 57.44 0.15
N ARG A 7 -9.60 56.76 0.02
CA ARG A 7 -9.57 55.40 -0.52
C ARG A 7 -9.97 54.43 0.59
N THR A 8 -11.16 53.92 0.53
CA THR A 8 -11.58 52.78 1.34
C THR A 8 -10.97 51.52 0.77
N THR A 9 -9.92 51.06 1.41
CA THR A 9 -9.40 49.72 1.14
C THR A 9 -10.30 48.70 1.82
N SER A 10 -11.11 48.04 1.00
CA SER A 10 -11.90 46.90 1.46
C SER A 10 -10.98 45.69 1.61
N LEU A 11 -10.66 45.33 2.85
CA LEU A 11 -10.03 44.03 3.14
C LEU A 11 -11.06 42.94 2.97
N ALA A 12 -11.01 42.24 1.85
CA ALA A 12 -11.75 40.99 1.69
C ALA A 12 -11.03 39.88 2.46
N THR A 13 -11.55 39.59 3.64
CA THR A 13 -11.09 38.46 4.43
C THR A 13 -11.62 37.17 3.78
N LEU A 14 -10.74 36.50 3.03
CA LEU A 14 -11.03 35.16 2.51
C LEU A 14 -11.00 34.19 3.69
N LEU A 15 -12.18 33.82 4.19
CA LEU A 15 -12.32 32.69 5.10
C LEU A 15 -12.05 31.39 4.29
N ALA A 16 -10.85 30.84 4.45
CA ALA A 16 -10.56 29.51 3.96
C ALA A 16 -11.27 28.52 4.88
N VAL A 17 -12.40 28.00 4.43
CA VAL A 17 -13.08 26.89 5.10
C VAL A 17 -12.24 25.63 4.79
N ALA A 18 -11.41 25.24 5.75
CA ALA A 18 -10.74 23.95 5.68
C ALA A 18 -11.78 22.84 5.87
N LEU A 19 -12.10 22.14 4.79
CA LEU A 19 -12.88 20.91 4.84
C LEU A 19 -12.05 19.84 5.54
N VAL A 20 -12.30 19.67 6.83
CA VAL A 20 -11.73 18.55 7.59
C VAL A 20 -12.54 17.31 7.25
N ALA A 21 -12.00 16.43 6.40
CA ALA A 21 -12.60 15.14 6.16
C ALA A 21 -12.53 14.28 7.43
N PRO A 22 -13.62 13.60 7.82
CA PRO A 22 -13.57 12.71 8.97
C PRO A 22 -12.60 11.56 8.69
N ALA A 23 -11.62 11.38 9.57
CA ALA A 23 -10.73 10.23 9.51
C ALA A 23 -11.48 9.02 10.07
N PHE A 24 -12.04 8.20 9.19
CA PHE A 24 -12.49 6.88 9.57
C PHE A 24 -11.28 5.98 9.79
N GLY A 25 -11.29 5.16 10.86
CA GLY A 25 -10.28 4.15 11.08
C GLY A 25 -10.20 3.24 9.85
N GLN A 26 -9.08 3.28 9.13
CA GLN A 26 -8.89 2.48 7.93
C GLN A 26 -8.17 1.20 8.31
N SER A 27 -8.80 0.07 8.00
CA SER A 27 -8.07 -1.18 7.87
C SER A 27 -7.17 -1.07 6.64
N GLY A 28 -5.89 -1.38 6.81
CA GLY A 28 -4.91 -1.25 5.74
C GLY A 28 -4.09 -2.50 5.54
N VAL A 29 -3.58 -2.66 4.33
CA VAL A 29 -2.60 -3.68 4.00
C VAL A 29 -1.39 -2.98 3.42
N ASP A 30 -0.28 -3.05 4.14
CA ASP A 30 1.01 -2.56 3.68
C ASP A 30 1.79 -3.69 3.02
N ARG A 31 2.70 -3.31 2.13
CA ARG A 31 3.54 -4.22 1.39
C ARG A 31 5.00 -3.84 1.50
N VAL A 32 5.85 -4.83 1.73
CA VAL A 32 7.30 -4.70 1.65
C VAL A 32 7.86 -5.80 0.77
N ASP A 33 8.63 -5.42 -0.25
CA ASP A 33 9.33 -6.34 -1.13
C ASP A 33 10.80 -6.49 -0.72
N SER A 34 11.34 -7.69 -0.83
CA SER A 34 12.73 -8.01 -0.53
C SER A 34 13.31 -9.00 -1.53
N ASN A 35 14.63 -8.97 -1.67
CA ASN A 35 15.40 -9.87 -2.54
C ASN A 35 14.97 -9.81 -4.02
N THR A 36 14.53 -8.66 -4.50
CA THR A 36 14.18 -8.50 -5.91
C THR A 36 14.82 -7.25 -6.50
N GLU A 37 15.45 -7.43 -7.65
CA GLU A 37 15.94 -6.35 -8.52
C GLU A 37 14.93 -6.02 -9.63
N ARG A 38 13.87 -6.85 -9.74
CA ARG A 38 12.85 -6.70 -10.77
C ARG A 38 11.86 -5.63 -10.38
N SER A 39 11.67 -4.65 -11.24
CA SER A 39 10.65 -3.60 -11.05
C SER A 39 9.25 -4.16 -11.23
N PRO A 40 8.33 -3.94 -10.28
CA PRO A 40 6.94 -4.33 -10.47
C PRO A 40 6.29 -3.49 -11.58
N LEU A 41 5.52 -4.14 -12.46
CA LEU A 41 4.65 -3.51 -13.44
C LEU A 41 3.25 -3.32 -12.90
N HIS A 42 2.70 -4.37 -12.34
CA HIS A 42 1.39 -4.38 -11.73
C HIS A 42 1.47 -5.02 -10.36
N THR A 43 1.03 -4.31 -9.36
CA THR A 43 1.01 -4.78 -7.98
C THR A 43 -0.41 -4.88 -7.49
N VAL A 44 -0.79 -6.08 -7.07
CA VAL A 44 -2.07 -6.32 -6.41
C VAL A 44 -1.84 -6.33 -4.90
N ILE A 45 -2.59 -5.51 -4.21
CA ILE A 45 -2.66 -5.51 -2.74
C ILE A 45 -3.87 -6.36 -2.36
N PRO A 46 -3.72 -7.34 -1.47
CA PRO A 46 -4.85 -8.17 -1.06
C PRO A 46 -5.86 -7.35 -0.26
N ASP A 47 -7.13 -7.68 -0.43
CA ASP A 47 -8.17 -7.15 0.43
C ASP A 47 -8.02 -7.72 1.85
N TYR A 48 -8.44 -6.96 2.83
CA TYR A 48 -8.49 -7.45 4.21
C TYR A 48 -9.60 -8.50 4.31
N PRO A 49 -9.31 -9.75 4.72
CA PRO A 49 -10.34 -10.78 4.83
C PRO A 49 -11.45 -10.35 5.80
N GLU A 50 -12.69 -10.48 5.38
CA GLU A 50 -13.81 -10.03 6.18
C GLU A 50 -13.89 -10.72 7.54
N LEU A 51 -13.62 -12.03 7.58
CA LEU A 51 -13.56 -12.80 8.81
C LEU A 51 -12.50 -12.25 9.78
N ALA A 52 -11.31 -11.92 9.25
CA ALA A 52 -10.24 -11.33 10.05
C ALA A 52 -10.61 -9.92 10.54
N ARG A 53 -11.29 -9.15 9.70
CA ARG A 53 -11.77 -7.82 10.09
C ARG A 53 -12.81 -7.91 11.19
N ARG A 54 -13.78 -8.79 11.03
CA ARG A 54 -14.85 -9.01 12.03
C ARG A 54 -14.29 -9.45 13.36
N ASP A 55 -13.36 -10.38 13.35
CA ASP A 55 -12.75 -10.94 14.55
C ASP A 55 -11.53 -10.12 15.03
N ARG A 56 -11.25 -8.99 14.38
CA ARG A 56 -10.16 -8.06 14.71
C ARG A 56 -8.78 -8.73 14.74
N VAL A 57 -8.53 -9.62 13.79
CA VAL A 57 -7.25 -10.31 13.64
C VAL A 57 -6.33 -9.49 12.74
N GLU A 58 -5.17 -9.15 13.26
CA GLU A 58 -4.06 -8.52 12.54
C GLU A 58 -2.94 -9.52 12.31
N GLY A 59 -2.04 -9.23 11.37
CA GLY A 59 -0.88 -10.09 11.19
C GLY A 59 -0.07 -9.79 9.94
N ASN A 60 0.92 -10.64 9.73
CA ASN A 60 1.84 -10.56 8.61
C ASN A 60 1.90 -11.89 7.86
N VAL A 61 2.07 -11.80 6.56
CA VAL A 61 2.35 -12.96 5.69
C VAL A 61 3.51 -12.63 4.78
N GLN A 62 4.54 -13.46 4.78
CA GLN A 62 5.61 -13.41 3.82
C GLN A 62 5.41 -14.49 2.77
N VAL A 63 5.33 -14.09 1.53
CA VAL A 63 5.20 -14.96 0.36
C VAL A 63 6.47 -14.84 -0.47
N CYS A 64 7.12 -15.96 -0.75
CA CYS A 64 8.30 -16.00 -1.60
C CYS A 64 8.00 -16.73 -2.90
N PHE A 65 8.65 -16.30 -3.98
CA PHE A 65 8.37 -16.78 -5.33
C PHE A 65 9.56 -16.52 -6.27
N ASN A 66 9.57 -17.19 -7.40
CA ASN A 66 10.46 -16.88 -8.51
C ASN A 66 9.74 -16.01 -9.53
N ILE A 67 10.46 -15.12 -10.19
CA ILE A 67 9.92 -14.28 -11.26
C ILE A 67 10.45 -14.80 -12.59
N SER A 68 9.55 -15.20 -13.49
CA SER A 68 9.92 -15.70 -14.82
C SER A 68 10.54 -14.61 -15.68
N ARG A 69 11.18 -15.01 -16.79
CA ARG A 69 11.70 -14.04 -17.78
C ARG A 69 10.64 -13.05 -18.26
N SER A 70 9.42 -13.53 -18.44
CA SER A 70 8.28 -12.73 -18.89
C SER A 70 7.65 -11.87 -17.80
N GLY A 71 8.10 -11.98 -16.54
CA GLY A 71 7.64 -11.14 -15.42
C GLY A 71 6.48 -11.72 -14.62
N TYR A 72 6.21 -13.02 -14.73
CA TYR A 72 5.17 -13.69 -13.96
C TYR A 72 5.74 -14.42 -12.76
N PRO A 73 5.06 -14.42 -11.60
CA PRO A 73 5.50 -15.16 -10.44
C PRO A 73 5.29 -16.66 -10.62
N ARG A 74 6.24 -17.43 -10.13
CA ARG A 74 6.22 -18.90 -10.13
C ARG A 74 6.63 -19.43 -8.78
N ARG A 75 6.23 -20.68 -8.47
CA ARG A 75 6.58 -21.37 -7.21
C ARG A 75 6.26 -20.53 -5.99
N ILE A 76 5.04 -20.03 -5.96
CA ILE A 76 4.55 -19.14 -4.92
C ILE A 76 4.31 -19.94 -3.65
N ALA A 77 4.99 -19.59 -2.57
CA ALA A 77 4.85 -20.25 -1.29
C ALA A 77 4.86 -19.27 -0.13
N VAL A 78 4.07 -19.56 0.89
CA VAL A 78 4.13 -18.83 2.16
C VAL A 78 5.36 -19.29 2.91
N ARG A 79 6.23 -18.34 3.26
CA ARG A 79 7.43 -18.57 4.05
C ARG A 79 7.19 -18.37 5.54
N HIS A 80 6.41 -17.36 5.87
CA HIS A 80 6.05 -17.01 7.23
C HIS A 80 4.63 -16.44 7.27
N SER A 81 3.88 -16.80 8.29
CA SER A 81 2.54 -16.29 8.50
C SER A 81 2.20 -16.28 9.98
N THR A 82 1.59 -15.19 10.44
CA THR A 82 1.08 -15.08 11.80
C THR A 82 -0.35 -15.59 11.93
N SER A 83 -1.08 -15.72 10.82
CA SER A 83 -2.43 -16.27 10.78
C SER A 83 -2.75 -16.87 9.41
N ARG A 84 -3.35 -18.04 9.41
CA ARG A 84 -3.80 -18.73 8.18
C ARG A 84 -4.86 -17.95 7.40
N LEU A 85 -5.60 -17.07 8.07
CA LEU A 85 -6.63 -16.25 7.43
C LEU A 85 -6.08 -15.39 6.29
N PHE A 86 -4.80 -15.01 6.34
CA PHE A 86 -4.17 -14.14 5.36
C PHE A 86 -3.42 -14.88 4.24
N GLU A 87 -3.12 -16.17 4.41
CA GLU A 87 -2.22 -16.89 3.51
C GLU A 87 -2.76 -17.03 2.10
N LYS A 88 -4.02 -17.43 1.97
CA LYS A 88 -4.66 -17.66 0.67
C LYS A 88 -4.75 -16.37 -0.14
N ILE A 89 -5.16 -15.29 0.51
CA ILE A 89 -5.35 -14.01 -0.15
C ILE A 89 -4.01 -13.34 -0.51
N ALA A 90 -2.99 -13.54 0.33
CA ALA A 90 -1.63 -13.07 0.06
C ALA A 90 -1.02 -13.78 -1.16
N LYS A 91 -1.15 -15.10 -1.24
CA LYS A 91 -0.71 -15.87 -2.42
C LYS A 91 -1.46 -15.46 -3.69
N LYS A 92 -2.76 -15.23 -3.60
CA LYS A 92 -3.57 -14.76 -4.72
C LYS A 92 -3.08 -13.39 -5.21
N ALA A 93 -2.81 -12.47 -4.31
CA ALA A 93 -2.31 -11.13 -4.65
C ALA A 93 -0.96 -11.21 -5.38
N VAL A 94 -0.03 -12.05 -4.92
CA VAL A 94 1.24 -12.27 -5.61
C VAL A 94 1.01 -12.88 -6.99
N ARG A 95 0.14 -13.87 -7.10
CA ARG A 95 -0.16 -14.53 -8.38
C ARG A 95 -0.71 -13.58 -9.44
N GLN A 96 -1.44 -12.57 -9.03
CA GLN A 96 -2.04 -11.55 -9.90
C GLN A 96 -1.10 -10.37 -10.16
N SER A 97 0.03 -10.29 -9.49
CA SER A 97 1.04 -9.25 -9.70
C SER A 97 1.99 -9.63 -10.82
N THR A 98 2.54 -8.63 -11.50
CA THR A 98 3.52 -8.83 -12.58
C THR A 98 4.70 -7.88 -12.43
N TRP A 99 5.81 -8.27 -13.04
CA TRP A 99 7.06 -7.51 -13.04
C TRP A 99 7.52 -7.24 -14.46
N LYS A 100 8.44 -6.31 -14.63
CA LYS A 100 9.05 -6.06 -15.94
C LYS A 100 9.72 -7.33 -16.46
N PRO A 101 9.52 -7.69 -17.73
CA PRO A 101 10.24 -8.77 -18.37
C PRO A 101 11.75 -8.51 -18.34
N LEU A 102 12.53 -9.58 -18.36
CA LEU A 102 13.98 -9.46 -18.56
C LEU A 102 14.29 -9.07 -20.00
N PRO A 103 15.31 -8.22 -20.23
CA PRO A 103 15.83 -7.98 -21.55
C PRO A 103 16.34 -9.27 -22.20
N ASP A 104 16.39 -9.28 -23.53
CA ASP A 104 16.94 -10.40 -24.29
C ASP A 104 18.38 -10.69 -23.87
N GLY A 105 18.69 -11.96 -23.64
CA GLY A 105 20.01 -12.43 -23.21
C GLY A 105 20.27 -12.42 -21.71
N GLU A 106 19.43 -11.79 -20.89
CA GLU A 106 19.53 -11.88 -19.44
C GLU A 106 18.88 -13.16 -18.92
N GLN A 107 19.51 -13.78 -17.93
CA GLN A 107 18.99 -15.00 -17.30
C GLN A 107 18.24 -14.67 -16.00
N GLU A 108 17.27 -15.52 -15.67
CA GLU A 108 16.59 -15.46 -14.40
C GLU A 108 17.62 -15.65 -13.26
N SER A 109 17.54 -14.80 -12.23
CA SER A 109 18.30 -15.07 -11.02
C SER A 109 17.66 -16.25 -10.29
N GLY A 110 18.48 -17.14 -9.75
CA GLY A 110 17.98 -18.25 -8.91
C GLY A 110 17.47 -17.82 -7.54
N ILE A 111 17.55 -16.53 -7.23
CA ILE A 111 17.16 -15.98 -5.94
C ILE A 111 15.65 -15.75 -5.91
N LYS A 112 15.00 -16.23 -4.86
CA LYS A 112 13.57 -15.99 -4.65
C LYS A 112 13.35 -14.55 -4.19
N ALA A 113 12.41 -13.89 -4.86
CA ALA A 113 11.83 -12.65 -4.37
C ALA A 113 10.83 -12.95 -3.26
N CYS A 114 10.73 -12.08 -2.28
CA CYS A 114 9.75 -12.20 -1.21
C CYS A 114 8.95 -10.92 -1.08
N ARG A 115 7.67 -11.06 -0.77
CA ARG A 115 6.76 -9.96 -0.49
C ARG A 115 6.07 -10.22 0.84
N THR A 116 6.17 -9.25 1.74
CA THR A 116 5.51 -9.29 3.03
C THR A 116 4.31 -8.36 3.01
N PHE A 117 3.14 -8.88 3.34
CA PHE A 117 1.94 -8.10 3.57
C PHE A 117 1.69 -7.98 5.06
N ARG A 118 1.44 -6.75 5.51
CA ARG A 118 1.02 -6.46 6.87
C ARG A 118 -0.44 -6.07 6.85
N PHE A 119 -1.26 -6.78 7.61
CA PHE A 119 -2.69 -6.51 7.80
C PHE A 119 -2.89 -5.84 9.15
N SER A 120 -3.35 -4.60 9.15
CA SER A 120 -3.57 -3.85 10.38
C SER A 120 -4.92 -3.16 10.40
N LEU A 121 -5.50 -3.11 11.59
CA LEU A 121 -6.77 -2.44 11.89
C LEU A 121 -6.54 -1.15 12.69
N VAL A 122 -5.33 -0.61 12.63
CA VAL A 122 -4.95 0.57 13.42
C VAL A 122 -5.87 1.72 13.04
N PRO A 123 -6.61 2.30 14.00
CA PRO A 123 -7.21 3.59 13.77
C PRO A 123 -6.08 4.55 13.44
N VAL A 124 -6.28 5.36 12.40
CA VAL A 124 -5.35 6.46 12.15
C VAL A 124 -5.39 7.35 13.38
N THR A 125 -4.48 7.12 14.31
CA THR A 125 -4.24 8.09 15.36
C THR A 125 -3.69 9.31 14.65
N ARG A 126 -4.51 10.36 14.56
CA ARG A 126 -3.91 11.68 14.40
C ARG A 126 -2.96 11.84 15.57
N ASP A 127 -1.70 12.04 15.27
CA ASP A 127 -0.84 12.71 16.21
C ASP A 127 -1.44 14.10 16.39
N GLU A 128 -2.28 14.20 17.40
CA GLU A 128 -2.76 15.49 17.84
C GLU A 128 -1.57 16.16 18.52
N PRO A 129 -1.07 17.27 17.97
CA PRO A 129 -0.01 18.00 18.66
C PRO A 129 -0.61 18.53 19.97
N ASP A 130 -0.03 18.14 21.05
CA ASP A 130 -0.31 18.72 22.36
C ASP A 130 -0.09 20.25 22.35
#